data_1e50df643697b4fd5dd779a29e60ee7b
#
_entry.id   1e50df643697b4fd5dd779a29e60ee7b
#
_cell.length_a   1.000
_cell.length_b   1.000
_cell.length_c   1.000
_cell.angle_alpha   90.00
_cell.angle_beta   90.00
_cell.angle_gamma   90.00
#
_symmetry.space_group_name_H-M   'P 1'
#
loop_
_entity.id
_entity.type
_entity.pdbx_description
1 polymer ?
#
loop_
_entity_poly.entity_id
_entity_poly.type
_entity_poly.pdbx_seq_one_letter_code
_entity_poly.pdbx_strand_id
1 'polypeptide(L)' 'LGKFTKKDILELCPGLSASTVERHIKKLTSEGYIAKHGAGKNTFYAKQ' A
#
# COMPACT_ATOMS: atom_id res chain seq x y z
N LEU A 1 12.83 -3.47 -5.21
CA LEU A 1 11.61 -4.22 -5.30
C LEU A 1 10.45 -3.27 -5.55
N GLY A 2 9.74 -3.51 -6.63
CA GLY A 2 8.71 -2.59 -7.07
C GLY A 2 7.29 -2.89 -6.59
N LYS A 3 7.10 -4.01 -5.90
CA LYS A 3 5.76 -4.43 -5.50
C LYS A 3 5.67 -4.63 -4.00
N PHE A 4 4.52 -4.26 -3.44
CA PHE A 4 4.25 -4.48 -2.03
C PHE A 4 2.76 -4.55 -1.80
N THR A 5 2.36 -5.15 -0.68
CA THR A 5 0.96 -5.22 -0.29
C THR A 5 0.77 -4.41 0.98
N LYS A 6 -0.49 -4.19 1.35
CA LYS A 6 -0.80 -3.52 2.60
C LYS A 6 -0.22 -4.31 3.78
N LYS A 7 -0.25 -5.63 3.70
CA LYS A 7 0.30 -6.49 4.73
C LYS A 7 1.81 -6.26 4.88
N ASP A 8 2.51 -6.11 3.77
CA ASP A 8 3.95 -5.84 3.81
C ASP A 8 4.24 -4.56 4.57
N ILE A 9 3.45 -3.53 4.34
CA ILE A 9 3.63 -2.26 5.03
C ILE A 9 3.35 -2.40 6.52
N LEU A 10 2.32 -3.14 6.87
CA LEU A 10 1.99 -3.38 8.27
C LEU A 10 3.12 -4.12 9.00
N GLU A 11 3.77 -5.05 8.33
CA GLU A 11 4.88 -5.78 8.91
C GLU A 11 6.12 -4.90 9.10
N LEU A 12 6.35 -3.99 8.16
CA LEU A 12 7.47 -3.06 8.25
C LEU A 12 7.24 -1.97 9.29
N CYS A 13 5.99 -1.63 9.53
CA CYS A 13 5.62 -0.56 10.45
C CYS A 13 4.62 -1.08 11.48
N PRO A 14 5.07 -1.92 12.42
CA PRO A 14 4.16 -2.55 13.38
C PRO A 14 3.47 -1.57 14.33
N GLY A 15 4.00 -0.36 14.44
CA GLY A 15 3.39 0.67 15.27
C GLY A 15 2.20 1.39 14.62
N LEU A 16 1.94 1.11 13.33
CA LEU A 16 0.84 1.76 12.63
C LEU A 16 -0.38 0.85 12.60
N SER A 17 -1.55 1.45 12.70
CA SER A 17 -2.81 0.71 12.54
C SER A 17 -3.10 0.52 11.06
N ALA A 18 -3.97 -0.46 10.76
CA ALA A 18 -4.38 -0.71 9.39
C ALA A 18 -5.03 0.53 8.76
N SER A 19 -5.84 1.26 9.54
CA SER A 19 -6.49 2.46 9.05
C SER A 19 -5.48 3.52 8.63
N THR A 20 -4.43 3.70 9.42
CA THR A 20 -3.38 4.67 9.11
C THR A 20 -2.64 4.28 7.84
N VAL A 21 -2.32 2.99 7.70
CA VAL A 21 -1.65 2.48 6.51
C VAL A 21 -2.50 2.71 5.28
N GLU A 22 -3.79 2.41 5.35
CA GLU A 22 -4.70 2.61 4.23
C GLU A 22 -4.77 4.08 3.82
N ARG A 23 -4.77 4.98 4.79
CA ARG A 23 -4.79 6.42 4.52
C ARG A 23 -3.53 6.83 3.76
N HIS A 24 -2.38 6.37 4.19
CA HIS A 24 -1.12 6.70 3.52
C HIS A 24 -1.06 6.14 2.11
N ILE A 25 -1.50 4.89 1.93
CA ILE A 25 -1.53 4.27 0.62
C ILE A 25 -2.45 5.04 -0.32
N LYS A 26 -3.62 5.42 0.17
CA LYS A 26 -4.58 6.17 -0.63
C LYS A 26 -4.01 7.51 -1.06
N LYS A 27 -3.34 8.19 -0.14
CA LYS A 27 -2.72 9.47 -0.45
C LYS A 27 -1.63 9.33 -1.50
N LEU A 28 -0.75 8.34 -1.33
CA LEU A 28 0.34 8.11 -2.28
C LEU A 28 -0.19 7.73 -3.65
N THR A 29 -1.25 6.94 -3.70
CA THR A 29 -1.88 6.56 -4.95
C THR A 29 -2.50 7.78 -5.63
N SER A 30 -3.17 8.61 -4.86
CA SER A 30 -3.80 9.83 -5.37
C SER A 30 -2.78 10.81 -5.94
N GLU A 31 -1.60 10.87 -5.35
CA GLU A 31 -0.54 11.76 -5.79
C GLU A 31 0.33 11.18 -6.90
N GLY A 32 0.10 9.93 -7.26
CA GLY A 32 0.81 9.31 -8.37
C GLY A 32 2.15 8.67 -8.02
N TYR A 33 2.46 8.56 -6.73
CA TYR A 33 3.71 7.93 -6.33
C TYR A 33 3.68 6.41 -6.48
N ILE A 34 2.51 5.83 -6.29
CA ILE A 34 2.32 4.39 -6.42
C ILE A 34 1.04 4.12 -7.20
N ALA A 35 0.93 2.92 -7.74
CA ALA A 35 -0.27 2.48 -8.46
C ALA A 35 -0.83 1.22 -7.84
N LYS A 36 -2.15 1.12 -7.77
CA LYS A 36 -2.82 -0.06 -7.28
C LYS A 36 -3.06 -1.02 -8.44
N HIS A 37 -2.72 -2.28 -8.24
CA HIS A 37 -2.90 -3.33 -9.22
C HIS A 37 -3.64 -4.51 -8.60
N GLY A 38 -4.24 -5.32 -9.46
CA GLY A 38 -4.96 -6.50 -9.02
C GLY A 38 -6.34 -6.18 -8.45
N ALA A 39 -6.97 -7.18 -7.87
CA ALA A 39 -8.30 -7.05 -7.30
C ALA A 39 -8.48 -8.06 -6.18
N GLY A 40 -9.32 -7.71 -5.22
CA GLY A 40 -9.64 -8.60 -4.12
C GLY A 40 -8.42 -9.00 -3.32
N LYS A 41 -8.22 -10.29 -3.17
CA LYS A 41 -7.12 -10.83 -2.38
C LYS A 41 -5.76 -10.62 -3.03
N ASN A 42 -5.75 -10.36 -4.32
CA ASN A 42 -4.49 -10.21 -5.07
C ASN A 42 -4.10 -8.76 -5.29
N THR A 43 -4.68 -7.85 -4.51
CA THR A 43 -4.35 -6.44 -4.62
C THR A 43 -2.92 -6.19 -4.15
N PHE A 44 -2.16 -5.48 -4.95
CA PHE A 44 -0.81 -5.07 -4.58
C PHE A 44 -0.56 -3.66 -5.14
N TYR A 45 0.50 -3.05 -4.66
CA TYR A 45 0.88 -1.70 -5.07
C TYR A 45 2.27 -1.72 -5.65
N ALA A 46 2.51 -0.86 -6.60
CA ALA A 46 3.82 -0.75 -7.22
C ALA A 46 4.20 0.72 -7.33
N LYS A 47 5.47 1.00 -7.15
CA LYS A 47 5.99 2.35 -7.32
C LYS A 47 5.92 2.75 -8.78
N GLN A 48 5.47 3.95 -9.03
CA GLN A 48 5.44 4.48 -10.39
C GLN A 48 6.72 5.22 -10.72
#